data_a03ef8b7d948387289da7fca99f93777
#
_entry.id   a03ef8b7d948387289da7fca99f93777
#
_cell.length_a   1.000
_cell.length_b   1.000
_cell.length_c   1.000
_cell.angle_alpha   90.00
_cell.angle_beta   90.00
_cell.angle_gamma   90.00
#
_symmetry.space_group_name_H-M   'P 1'
#
loop_
_entity.id
_entity.type
_entity.pdbx_description
1 polymer ?
#
loop_
_entity_poly.entity_id
_entity_poly.type
_entity_poly.pdbx_seq_one_letter_code
_entity_poly.pdbx_strand_id
1 'polypeptide(L)'
;MKQIIQDLKKGDTILEEVPAPRVKYGSVLIQTTRTLVSLGTERMLVDFGKANFIQKAKQQPDKVKMVLDKVKTDGLRPTLEAVFNKLGQPLPLGYCNVGKVVEVGKGVTEYSVGDRVASNGHHAEYVCVPKNLVAKIPDNVTDEEAAFTVIGSIGLQGIRLLQPTFGETIVVVGLGLIGLVTAELLLANGCNVIGFDFDPNKVKIAKEKGIIAINPSEGTNQVKFVESYTNNIGADGVIITASNKSNEIISQSANMCRKRGRIILVGVIGLDISRADFFEKEITFQVSCSYGAGRYDEEYEQK
;
A
#
# COMPACT_ATOMS: atom_id res chain seq x y z
N MET A 1 -0.25 5.03 -27.45
CA MET A 1 -0.37 3.88 -26.53
C MET A 1 -1.64 4.01 -25.70
N LYS A 2 -2.22 2.90 -25.28
CA LYS A 2 -3.37 2.89 -24.38
C LYS A 2 -2.93 2.99 -22.92
N GLN A 3 -3.69 3.76 -22.13
CA GLN A 3 -3.44 3.96 -20.69
C GLN A 3 -4.77 4.12 -19.95
N ILE A 4 -4.87 3.54 -18.74
CA ILE A 4 -6.02 3.74 -17.85
C ILE A 4 -5.83 4.99 -17.04
N ILE A 5 -6.79 5.90 -17.11
CA ILE A 5 -6.75 7.23 -16.50
C ILE A 5 -8.00 7.48 -15.67
N GLN A 6 -7.85 8.10 -14.53
CA GLN A 6 -8.94 8.64 -13.73
C GLN A 6 -9.10 10.14 -14.02
N ASP A 7 -10.22 10.54 -14.56
CA ASP A 7 -10.62 11.95 -14.66
C ASP A 7 -11.15 12.40 -13.28
N LEU A 8 -10.39 13.21 -12.59
CA LEU A 8 -10.79 13.71 -11.27
C LEU A 8 -11.87 14.80 -11.32
N LYS A 9 -12.13 15.38 -12.49
CA LYS A 9 -13.15 16.43 -12.68
C LYS A 9 -14.51 15.84 -13.00
N LYS A 10 -14.55 14.87 -13.95
CA LYS A 10 -15.78 14.19 -14.37
C LYS A 10 -16.11 12.97 -13.51
N GLY A 11 -15.10 12.36 -12.90
CA GLY A 11 -15.24 11.16 -12.08
C GLY A 11 -15.14 9.85 -12.85
N ASP A 12 -14.86 9.89 -14.16
CA ASP A 12 -14.80 8.72 -15.02
C ASP A 12 -13.43 8.05 -14.99
N THR A 13 -13.42 6.73 -15.03
CA THR A 13 -12.24 5.93 -15.33
C THR A 13 -12.30 5.55 -16.80
N ILE A 14 -11.32 5.99 -17.58
CA ILE A 14 -11.31 5.85 -19.04
C ILE A 14 -10.05 5.16 -19.54
N LEU A 15 -10.16 4.46 -20.65
CA LEU A 15 -9.05 3.99 -21.46
C LEU A 15 -8.76 5.05 -22.52
N GLU A 16 -7.61 5.73 -22.41
CA GLU A 16 -7.25 6.85 -23.27
C GLU A 16 -6.07 6.48 -24.18
N GLU A 17 -6.06 7.01 -25.39
CA GLU A 17 -4.90 6.95 -26.27
C GLU A 17 -4.01 8.16 -26.05
N VAL A 18 -2.79 7.92 -25.54
CA VAL A 18 -1.80 8.96 -25.22
C VAL A 18 -0.48 8.69 -25.95
N PRO A 19 0.36 9.69 -26.16
CA PRO A 19 1.70 9.48 -26.69
C PRO A 19 2.50 8.51 -25.83
N ALA A 20 3.29 7.62 -26.45
CA ALA A 20 4.20 6.75 -25.71
C ALA A 20 5.30 7.59 -25.02
N PRO A 21 5.70 7.24 -23.78
CA PRO A 21 6.77 7.96 -23.10
C PRO A 21 8.10 7.70 -23.79
N ARG A 22 9.00 8.69 -23.76
CA ARG A 22 10.40 8.51 -24.14
C ARG A 22 11.21 8.11 -22.93
N VAL A 23 12.25 7.29 -23.14
CA VAL A 23 13.18 6.95 -22.07
C VAL A 23 13.87 8.20 -21.53
N LYS A 24 14.03 8.26 -20.19
CA LYS A 24 14.70 9.36 -19.49
C LYS A 24 16.04 8.90 -18.93
N TYR A 25 16.90 9.86 -18.57
CA TYR A 25 18.12 9.57 -17.81
C TYR A 25 17.78 8.82 -16.51
N GLY A 26 18.55 7.80 -16.16
CA GLY A 26 18.34 7.00 -14.94
C GLY A 26 17.07 6.12 -14.95
N SER A 27 16.44 5.92 -16.10
CA SER A 27 15.17 5.19 -16.22
C SER A 27 15.25 4.13 -17.32
N VAL A 28 14.31 3.19 -17.29
CA VAL A 28 14.09 2.21 -18.37
C VAL A 28 12.69 2.39 -18.96
N LEU A 29 12.55 2.13 -20.26
CA LEU A 29 11.27 2.02 -20.95
C LEU A 29 10.85 0.56 -21.00
N ILE A 30 9.67 0.27 -20.46
CA ILE A 30 9.15 -1.08 -20.31
C ILE A 30 7.89 -1.22 -21.16
N GLN A 31 7.83 -2.26 -21.98
CA GLN A 31 6.61 -2.73 -22.64
C GLN A 31 5.88 -3.66 -21.67
N THR A 32 4.70 -3.27 -21.27
CA THR A 32 3.89 -3.97 -20.28
C THR A 32 3.35 -5.30 -20.79
N THR A 33 3.49 -6.36 -20.01
CA THR A 33 2.84 -7.66 -20.26
C THR A 33 1.70 -7.93 -19.29
N ARG A 34 1.85 -7.52 -18.02
CA ARG A 34 0.85 -7.68 -16.96
C ARG A 34 0.84 -6.48 -16.03
N THR A 35 -0.33 -6.21 -15.46
CA THR A 35 -0.49 -5.27 -14.34
C THR A 35 -1.42 -5.84 -13.30
N LEU A 36 -1.16 -5.56 -12.02
CA LEU A 36 -2.03 -5.95 -10.91
C LEU A 36 -2.83 -4.74 -10.45
N VAL A 37 -4.15 -4.90 -10.37
CA VAL A 37 -5.06 -3.88 -9.82
C VAL A 37 -5.10 -3.99 -8.31
N SER A 38 -4.76 -2.90 -7.62
CA SER A 38 -4.85 -2.79 -6.17
C SER A 38 -6.17 -2.16 -5.75
N LEU A 39 -7.14 -2.99 -5.42
CA LEU A 39 -8.50 -2.54 -5.08
C LEU A 39 -8.56 -1.51 -3.96
N GLY A 40 -7.66 -1.57 -2.96
CA GLY A 40 -7.66 -0.61 -1.85
C GLY A 40 -7.30 0.81 -2.29
N THR A 41 -6.12 0.98 -2.85
CA THR A 41 -5.59 2.30 -3.23
C THR A 41 -6.27 2.87 -4.46
N GLU A 42 -6.48 2.06 -5.49
CA GLU A 42 -7.07 2.54 -6.74
C GLU A 42 -8.55 2.86 -6.59
N ARG A 43 -9.30 2.05 -5.84
CA ARG A 43 -10.68 2.36 -5.49
C ARG A 43 -10.80 3.71 -4.76
N MET A 44 -9.90 4.00 -3.84
CA MET A 44 -9.87 5.28 -3.13
C MET A 44 -9.69 6.45 -4.12
N LEU A 45 -8.84 6.30 -5.14
CA LEU A 45 -8.63 7.32 -6.18
C LEU A 45 -9.87 7.48 -7.07
N VAL A 46 -10.51 6.38 -7.46
CA VAL A 46 -11.76 6.37 -8.25
C VAL A 46 -12.90 7.00 -7.45
N ASP A 47 -13.07 6.62 -6.18
CA ASP A 47 -14.11 7.17 -5.30
C ASP A 47 -13.89 8.68 -5.05
N PHE A 48 -12.63 9.12 -4.90
CA PHE A 48 -12.28 10.53 -4.86
C PHE A 48 -12.63 11.25 -6.17
N GLY A 49 -12.35 10.63 -7.31
CA GLY A 49 -12.73 11.18 -8.63
C GLY A 49 -14.24 11.40 -8.74
N LYS A 50 -15.04 10.41 -8.34
CA LYS A 50 -16.52 10.44 -8.39
C LYS A 50 -17.15 11.39 -7.37
N ALA A 51 -16.44 11.77 -6.30
CA ALA A 51 -16.97 12.64 -5.26
C ALA A 51 -17.25 14.04 -5.79
N ASN A 52 -18.29 14.70 -5.32
CA ASN A 52 -18.56 16.11 -5.62
C ASN A 52 -17.53 17.01 -4.93
N PHE A 53 -17.47 18.31 -5.31
CA PHE A 53 -16.48 19.26 -4.77
C PHE A 53 -16.51 19.38 -3.25
N ILE A 54 -17.69 19.36 -2.64
CA ILE A 54 -17.85 19.44 -1.17
C ILE A 54 -17.28 18.17 -0.52
N GLN A 55 -17.56 17.02 -1.09
CA GLN A 55 -17.04 15.73 -0.61
C GLN A 55 -15.52 15.64 -0.80
N LYS A 56 -14.98 16.11 -1.95
CA LYS A 56 -13.54 16.21 -2.19
C LYS A 56 -12.86 17.09 -1.16
N ALA A 57 -13.45 18.25 -0.85
CA ALA A 57 -12.95 19.15 0.18
C ALA A 57 -12.93 18.49 1.57
N LYS A 58 -13.99 17.78 1.95
CA LYS A 58 -14.07 17.04 3.22
C LYS A 58 -13.06 15.90 3.33
N GLN A 59 -12.72 15.27 2.20
CA GLN A 59 -11.72 14.18 2.16
C GLN A 59 -10.27 14.69 2.24
N GLN A 60 -10.03 15.96 1.96
CA GLN A 60 -8.69 16.57 1.89
C GLN A 60 -8.63 17.91 2.65
N PRO A 61 -8.87 17.91 3.98
CA PRO A 61 -8.95 19.15 4.76
C PRO A 61 -7.65 19.97 4.71
N ASP A 62 -6.49 19.32 4.69
CA ASP A 62 -5.19 20.00 4.60
C ASP A 62 -5.01 20.74 3.27
N LYS A 63 -5.48 20.15 2.16
CA LYS A 63 -5.46 20.83 0.86
C LYS A 63 -6.45 22.00 0.82
N VAL A 64 -7.59 21.87 1.49
CA VAL A 64 -8.54 23.00 1.63
C VAL A 64 -7.86 24.15 2.36
N LYS A 65 -7.16 23.88 3.47
CA LYS A 65 -6.39 24.91 4.20
C LYS A 65 -5.35 25.57 3.31
N MET A 66 -4.57 24.78 2.55
CA MET A 66 -3.60 25.32 1.57
C MET A 66 -4.26 26.21 0.51
N VAL A 67 -5.45 25.82 0.01
CA VAL A 67 -6.22 26.63 -0.95
C VAL A 67 -6.69 27.94 -0.30
N LEU A 68 -7.19 27.89 0.93
CA LEU A 68 -7.61 29.09 1.67
C LEU A 68 -6.44 30.05 1.93
N ASP A 69 -5.27 29.52 2.28
CA ASP A 69 -4.06 30.34 2.45
C ASP A 69 -3.59 30.92 1.12
N LYS A 70 -3.66 30.15 0.04
CA LYS A 70 -3.34 30.64 -1.31
C LYS A 70 -4.33 31.70 -1.81
N VAL A 71 -5.59 31.62 -1.43
CA VAL A 71 -6.58 32.70 -1.72
C VAL A 71 -6.18 34.02 -1.05
N LYS A 72 -5.59 33.98 0.15
CA LYS A 72 -5.13 35.19 0.85
C LYS A 72 -3.92 35.83 0.17
N THR A 73 -3.02 35.02 -0.43
CA THR A 73 -1.80 35.51 -1.08
C THR A 73 -2.01 35.86 -2.55
N ASP A 74 -2.64 35.01 -3.32
CA ASP A 74 -2.75 35.11 -4.78
C ASP A 74 -4.12 35.64 -5.25
N GLY A 75 -5.09 35.71 -4.35
CA GLY A 75 -6.46 36.07 -4.66
C GLY A 75 -7.34 34.88 -5.05
N LEU A 76 -8.67 35.08 -5.01
CA LEU A 76 -9.66 34.01 -5.19
C LEU A 76 -9.63 33.42 -6.62
N ARG A 77 -9.62 34.27 -7.64
CA ARG A 77 -9.75 33.86 -9.06
C ARG A 77 -8.55 33.02 -9.55
N PRO A 78 -7.28 33.46 -9.37
CA PRO A 78 -6.12 32.65 -9.74
C PRO A 78 -6.04 31.32 -8.99
N THR A 79 -6.44 31.32 -7.71
CA THR A 79 -6.46 30.12 -6.89
C THR A 79 -7.49 29.12 -7.37
N LEU A 80 -8.71 29.55 -7.70
CA LEU A 80 -9.74 28.68 -8.27
C LEU A 80 -9.30 28.09 -9.61
N GLU A 81 -8.74 28.91 -10.51
CA GLU A 81 -8.19 28.42 -11.79
C GLU A 81 -7.10 27.35 -11.57
N ALA A 82 -6.20 27.56 -10.63
CA ALA A 82 -5.16 26.56 -10.29
C ALA A 82 -5.73 25.25 -9.76
N VAL A 83 -6.77 25.31 -8.91
CA VAL A 83 -7.48 24.12 -8.39
C VAL A 83 -8.18 23.36 -9.52
N PHE A 84 -8.93 24.08 -10.38
CA PHE A 84 -9.63 23.46 -11.50
C PHE A 84 -8.66 22.86 -12.53
N ASN A 85 -7.53 23.51 -12.81
CA ASN A 85 -6.47 22.99 -13.68
C ASN A 85 -5.87 21.70 -13.09
N LYS A 86 -5.61 21.67 -11.79
CA LYS A 86 -5.07 20.49 -11.11
C LYS A 86 -6.06 19.31 -11.09
N LEU A 87 -7.34 19.57 -10.88
CA LEU A 87 -8.40 18.56 -10.96
C LEU A 87 -8.68 18.10 -12.40
N GLY A 88 -8.38 18.96 -13.39
CA GLY A 88 -8.50 18.64 -14.81
C GLY A 88 -7.32 17.84 -15.38
N GLN A 89 -6.23 17.67 -14.61
CA GLN A 89 -5.14 16.81 -15.04
C GLN A 89 -5.52 15.33 -14.89
N PRO A 90 -5.45 14.54 -15.97
CA PRO A 90 -5.74 13.11 -15.90
C PRO A 90 -4.73 12.41 -14.97
N LEU A 91 -5.22 11.55 -14.10
CA LEU A 91 -4.41 10.78 -13.17
C LEU A 91 -4.23 9.35 -13.69
N PRO A 92 -3.02 8.94 -14.08
CA PRO A 92 -2.75 7.55 -14.42
C PRO A 92 -3.04 6.62 -13.25
N LEU A 93 -3.77 5.52 -13.49
CA LEU A 93 -4.01 4.48 -12.49
C LEU A 93 -2.98 3.37 -12.58
N GLY A 94 -2.84 2.63 -11.48
CA GLY A 94 -1.91 1.52 -11.34
C GLY A 94 -0.53 1.92 -10.81
N TYR A 95 0.11 0.94 -10.19
CA TYR A 95 1.47 1.04 -9.67
C TYR A 95 2.13 -0.33 -9.50
N CYS A 96 1.59 -1.35 -10.15
CA CYS A 96 2.14 -2.72 -10.17
C CYS A 96 2.20 -3.18 -11.62
N ASN A 97 3.36 -3.12 -12.21
CA ASN A 97 3.60 -3.36 -13.62
C ASN A 97 4.67 -4.44 -13.81
N VAL A 98 4.46 -5.30 -14.77
CA VAL A 98 5.43 -6.29 -15.26
C VAL A 98 5.55 -6.15 -16.76
N GLY A 99 6.78 -6.29 -17.28
CA GLY A 99 7.00 -6.22 -18.70
C GLY A 99 8.44 -6.51 -19.11
N LYS A 100 8.75 -6.17 -20.35
CA LYS A 100 10.09 -6.30 -20.94
C LYS A 100 10.68 -4.92 -21.16
N VAL A 101 11.95 -4.77 -20.80
CA VAL A 101 12.71 -3.56 -21.13
C VAL A 101 12.89 -3.47 -22.65
N VAL A 102 12.44 -2.37 -23.24
CA VAL A 102 12.56 -2.08 -24.68
C VAL A 102 13.58 -1.00 -24.98
N GLU A 103 13.90 -0.15 -24.01
CA GLU A 103 14.92 0.90 -24.12
C GLU A 103 15.52 1.19 -22.74
N VAL A 104 16.83 1.44 -22.70
CA VAL A 104 17.59 1.76 -21.48
C VAL A 104 18.10 3.18 -21.56
N GLY A 105 17.79 3.99 -20.57
CA GLY A 105 18.22 5.38 -20.47
C GLY A 105 19.69 5.52 -20.08
N LYS A 106 20.29 6.66 -20.43
CA LYS A 106 21.65 6.99 -19.99
C LYS A 106 21.74 6.94 -18.46
N GLY A 107 22.86 6.42 -17.93
CA GLY A 107 23.07 6.28 -16.47
C GLY A 107 22.44 5.03 -15.85
N VAL A 108 21.94 4.09 -16.67
CA VAL A 108 21.46 2.78 -16.24
C VAL A 108 22.37 1.71 -16.81
N THR A 109 22.96 0.90 -15.96
CA THR A 109 23.88 -0.20 -16.32
C THR A 109 23.37 -1.56 -15.86
N GLU A 110 22.40 -1.57 -14.97
CA GLU A 110 21.86 -2.75 -14.29
C GLU A 110 20.87 -3.55 -15.17
N TYR A 111 20.30 -2.90 -16.19
CA TYR A 111 19.28 -3.47 -17.07
C TYR A 111 19.72 -3.47 -18.53
N SER A 112 19.21 -4.43 -19.29
CA SER A 112 19.41 -4.60 -20.73
C SER A 112 18.06 -4.71 -21.46
N VAL A 113 18.04 -4.34 -22.74
CA VAL A 113 16.86 -4.58 -23.61
C VAL A 113 16.56 -6.08 -23.63
N GLY A 114 15.30 -6.43 -23.41
CA GLY A 114 14.81 -7.80 -23.32
C GLY A 114 14.69 -8.34 -21.89
N ASP A 115 15.29 -7.69 -20.88
CA ASP A 115 15.11 -8.10 -19.49
C ASP A 115 13.63 -8.08 -19.09
N ARG A 116 13.18 -9.15 -18.42
CA ARG A 116 11.87 -9.19 -17.76
C ARG A 116 11.97 -8.48 -16.42
N VAL A 117 11.05 -7.54 -16.17
CA VAL A 117 11.13 -6.69 -14.98
C VAL A 117 9.74 -6.45 -14.37
N ALA A 118 9.72 -6.36 -13.03
CA ALA A 118 8.61 -5.81 -12.25
C ALA A 118 8.93 -4.35 -11.89
N SER A 119 7.91 -3.49 -11.87
CA SER A 119 8.08 -2.06 -11.59
C SER A 119 6.83 -1.43 -10.99
N ASN A 120 6.96 -0.19 -10.49
CA ASN A 120 5.82 0.61 -10.04
C ASN A 120 5.11 1.37 -11.18
N GLY A 121 5.24 0.93 -12.41
CA GLY A 121 4.57 1.52 -13.57
C GLY A 121 3.06 1.45 -13.51
N HIS A 122 2.41 2.36 -14.24
CA HIS A 122 0.95 2.46 -14.34
C HIS A 122 0.34 1.39 -15.24
N HIS A 123 -1.00 1.32 -15.27
CA HIS A 123 -1.75 0.51 -16.24
C HIS A 123 -1.69 1.17 -17.63
N ALA A 124 -0.63 0.89 -18.36
CA ALA A 124 -0.35 1.42 -19.70
C ALA A 124 0.42 0.40 -20.53
N GLU A 125 0.35 0.49 -21.86
CA GLU A 125 1.11 -0.40 -22.76
C GLU A 125 2.63 -0.21 -22.64
N TYR A 126 3.06 1.02 -22.34
CA TYR A 126 4.47 1.37 -22.10
C TYR A 126 4.59 2.27 -20.88
N VAL A 127 5.62 2.03 -20.07
CA VAL A 127 5.92 2.86 -18.89
C VAL A 127 7.42 3.19 -18.85
N CYS A 128 7.75 4.43 -18.50
CA CYS A 128 9.12 4.85 -18.26
C CYS A 128 9.33 4.97 -16.74
N VAL A 129 10.17 4.13 -16.17
CA VAL A 129 10.32 3.96 -14.72
C VAL A 129 11.77 4.19 -14.30
N PRO A 130 12.04 4.95 -13.22
CA PRO A 130 13.39 5.09 -12.65
C PRO A 130 13.96 3.74 -12.22
N LYS A 131 15.25 3.54 -12.39
CA LYS A 131 15.94 2.26 -12.16
C LYS A 131 15.78 1.71 -10.74
N ASN A 132 15.70 2.58 -9.73
CA ASN A 132 15.48 2.20 -8.32
C ASN A 132 14.07 1.67 -8.03
N LEU A 133 13.14 1.79 -8.97
CA LEU A 133 11.76 1.31 -8.88
C LEU A 133 11.49 0.17 -9.86
N VAL A 134 12.53 -0.55 -10.25
CA VAL A 134 12.50 -1.69 -11.16
C VAL A 134 13.30 -2.84 -10.55
N ALA A 135 12.82 -4.07 -10.74
CA ALA A 135 13.53 -5.28 -10.33
C ALA A 135 13.47 -6.33 -11.44
N LYS A 136 14.58 -7.04 -11.69
CA LYS A 136 14.61 -8.19 -12.62
C LYS A 136 13.77 -9.34 -12.08
N ILE A 137 13.05 -10.01 -12.95
CA ILE A 137 12.25 -11.18 -12.63
C ILE A 137 13.10 -12.42 -12.88
N PRO A 138 13.27 -13.31 -11.87
CA PRO A 138 13.95 -14.60 -12.06
C PRO A 138 13.24 -15.46 -13.11
N ASP A 139 13.99 -16.32 -13.81
CA ASP A 139 13.46 -17.14 -14.91
C ASP A 139 12.36 -18.12 -14.46
N ASN A 140 12.43 -18.58 -13.22
CA ASN A 140 11.46 -19.49 -12.61
C ASN A 140 10.20 -18.81 -12.07
N VAL A 141 10.07 -17.48 -12.21
CA VAL A 141 8.92 -16.69 -11.76
C VAL A 141 8.13 -16.22 -12.98
N THR A 142 6.84 -16.46 -12.98
CA THR A 142 5.92 -16.02 -14.05
C THR A 142 5.63 -14.51 -13.96
N ASP A 143 5.14 -13.91 -15.04
CA ASP A 143 4.76 -12.50 -15.06
C ASP A 143 3.57 -12.23 -14.12
N GLU A 144 2.66 -13.20 -13.99
CA GLU A 144 1.52 -13.15 -13.08
C GLU A 144 1.95 -13.11 -11.62
N GLU A 145 2.90 -13.95 -11.21
CA GLU A 145 3.49 -13.96 -9.86
C GLU A 145 4.28 -12.67 -9.60
N ALA A 146 5.09 -12.26 -10.57
CA ALA A 146 5.88 -11.04 -10.47
C ALA A 146 5.04 -9.76 -10.34
N ALA A 147 3.78 -9.76 -10.83
CA ALA A 147 2.89 -8.62 -10.69
C ALA A 147 2.58 -8.26 -9.22
N PHE A 148 2.75 -9.19 -8.28
CA PHE A 148 2.61 -8.95 -6.85
C PHE A 148 3.83 -8.29 -6.18
N THR A 149 4.95 -8.11 -6.88
CA THR A 149 6.21 -7.62 -6.30
C THR A 149 6.04 -6.30 -5.54
N VAL A 150 5.36 -5.31 -6.12
CA VAL A 150 5.19 -4.00 -5.47
C VAL A 150 4.28 -4.11 -4.24
N ILE A 151 3.22 -4.90 -4.32
CA ILE A 151 2.34 -5.19 -3.16
C ILE A 151 3.12 -5.93 -2.07
N GLY A 152 3.92 -6.92 -2.45
CA GLY A 152 4.81 -7.65 -1.54
C GLY A 152 5.81 -6.73 -0.86
N SER A 153 6.39 -5.78 -1.58
CA SER A 153 7.32 -4.79 -1.05
C SER A 153 6.67 -3.88 0.00
N ILE A 154 5.39 -3.52 -0.17
CA ILE A 154 4.63 -2.74 0.83
C ILE A 154 4.46 -3.57 2.11
N GLY A 155 4.05 -4.84 2.00
CA GLY A 155 3.95 -5.75 3.14
C GLY A 155 5.29 -5.98 3.82
N LEU A 156 6.34 -6.21 3.03
CA LEU A 156 7.70 -6.41 3.52
C LEU A 156 8.25 -5.19 4.26
N GLN A 157 7.95 -3.97 3.80
CA GLN A 157 8.30 -2.75 4.54
C GLN A 157 7.64 -2.72 5.92
N GLY A 158 6.36 -3.09 6.03
CA GLY A 158 5.69 -3.24 7.31
C GLY A 158 6.39 -4.26 8.22
N ILE A 159 6.81 -5.40 7.68
CA ILE A 159 7.56 -6.44 8.39
C ILE A 159 8.96 -5.93 8.82
N ARG A 160 9.70 -5.24 7.95
CA ARG A 160 10.99 -4.62 8.29
C ARG A 160 10.89 -3.66 9.47
N LEU A 161 9.86 -2.82 9.50
CA LEU A 161 9.61 -1.89 10.61
C LEU A 161 9.20 -2.62 11.89
N LEU A 162 8.46 -3.72 11.77
CA LEU A 162 8.07 -4.55 12.90
C LEU A 162 9.27 -5.29 13.53
N GLN A 163 10.27 -5.65 12.72
CA GLN A 163 11.46 -6.43 13.13
C GLN A 163 11.09 -7.73 13.86
N PRO A 164 10.26 -8.59 13.28
CA PRO A 164 9.88 -9.83 13.95
C PRO A 164 11.07 -10.80 14.02
N THR A 165 11.11 -11.57 15.10
CA THR A 165 12.05 -12.68 15.25
C THR A 165 11.34 -14.02 15.06
N PHE A 166 12.13 -15.06 14.80
CA PHE A 166 11.62 -16.41 14.59
C PHE A 166 10.75 -16.89 15.76
N GLY A 167 9.58 -17.43 15.47
CA GLY A 167 8.63 -17.95 16.46
C GLY A 167 7.73 -16.90 17.12
N GLU A 168 7.90 -15.60 16.85
CA GLU A 168 6.99 -14.58 17.36
C GLU A 168 5.56 -14.76 16.82
N THR A 169 4.59 -14.37 17.63
CA THR A 169 3.17 -14.34 17.23
C THR A 169 2.80 -12.95 16.75
N ILE A 170 2.46 -12.85 15.46
CA ILE A 170 2.11 -11.59 14.81
C ILE A 170 0.64 -11.62 14.38
N VAL A 171 -0.08 -10.55 14.72
CA VAL A 171 -1.46 -10.33 14.28
C VAL A 171 -1.48 -9.47 13.04
N VAL A 172 -2.25 -9.88 12.02
CA VAL A 172 -2.54 -9.07 10.82
C VAL A 172 -4.01 -8.68 10.85
N VAL A 173 -4.26 -7.37 10.95
CA VAL A 173 -5.63 -6.81 10.95
C VAL A 173 -5.98 -6.33 9.55
N GLY A 174 -6.94 -7.02 8.92
CA GLY A 174 -7.31 -6.84 7.52
C GLY A 174 -6.60 -7.85 6.61
N LEU A 175 -7.35 -8.77 6.02
CA LEU A 175 -6.86 -9.81 5.10
C LEU A 175 -7.20 -9.48 3.64
N GLY A 176 -7.12 -8.20 3.28
CA GLY A 176 -7.14 -7.77 1.88
C GLY A 176 -5.86 -8.19 1.16
N LEU A 177 -5.66 -7.72 -0.08
CA LEU A 177 -4.51 -8.09 -0.91
C LEU A 177 -3.17 -7.90 -0.17
N ILE A 178 -2.92 -6.72 0.40
CA ILE A 178 -1.68 -6.44 1.15
C ILE A 178 -1.61 -7.32 2.41
N GLY A 179 -2.72 -7.48 3.15
CA GLY A 179 -2.75 -8.27 4.38
C GLY A 179 -2.46 -9.74 4.17
N LEU A 180 -3.04 -10.36 3.13
CA LEU A 180 -2.78 -11.77 2.79
C LEU A 180 -1.32 -11.97 2.41
N VAL A 181 -0.76 -11.14 1.53
CA VAL A 181 0.65 -11.23 1.14
C VAL A 181 1.58 -11.00 2.34
N THR A 182 1.25 -10.03 3.22
CA THR A 182 2.01 -9.77 4.45
C THR A 182 1.98 -10.99 5.38
N ALA A 183 0.82 -11.62 5.53
CA ALA A 183 0.67 -12.80 6.38
C ALA A 183 1.46 -14.01 5.82
N GLU A 184 1.45 -14.24 4.51
CA GLU A 184 2.26 -15.28 3.86
C GLU A 184 3.77 -15.02 4.04
N LEU A 185 4.21 -13.75 3.91
CA LEU A 185 5.60 -13.38 4.16
C LEU A 185 6.02 -13.59 5.61
N LEU A 186 5.15 -13.31 6.57
CA LEU A 186 5.40 -13.58 8.00
C LEU A 186 5.50 -15.07 8.29
N LEU A 187 4.62 -15.90 7.70
CA LEU A 187 4.73 -17.35 7.80
C LEU A 187 6.06 -17.86 7.24
N ALA A 188 6.46 -17.37 6.06
CA ALA A 188 7.75 -17.72 5.44
C ALA A 188 8.95 -17.27 6.29
N ASN A 189 8.79 -16.19 7.07
CA ASN A 189 9.78 -15.71 8.05
C ASN A 189 9.79 -16.52 9.37
N GLY A 190 8.96 -17.54 9.48
CA GLY A 190 8.90 -18.41 10.66
C GLY A 190 8.12 -17.85 11.86
N CYS A 191 7.22 -16.88 11.61
CA CYS A 191 6.31 -16.36 12.63
C CYS A 191 5.03 -17.20 12.73
N ASN A 192 4.37 -17.18 13.90
CA ASN A 192 2.99 -17.60 14.04
C ASN A 192 2.07 -16.46 13.64
N VAL A 193 1.12 -16.69 12.72
CA VAL A 193 0.31 -15.60 12.17
C VAL A 193 -1.17 -15.80 12.49
N ILE A 194 -1.76 -14.77 13.13
CA ILE A 194 -3.20 -14.65 13.36
C ILE A 194 -3.73 -13.54 12.47
N GLY A 195 -4.77 -13.79 11.71
CA GLY A 195 -5.39 -12.82 10.81
C GLY A 195 -6.85 -12.54 11.17
N PHE A 196 -7.25 -11.26 11.09
CA PHE A 196 -8.65 -10.86 11.29
C PHE A 196 -9.19 -10.12 10.06
N ASP A 197 -10.34 -10.56 9.56
CA ASP A 197 -11.12 -9.83 8.54
C ASP A 197 -12.61 -10.15 8.70
N PHE A 198 -13.47 -9.20 8.35
CA PHE A 198 -14.93 -9.35 8.39
C PHE A 198 -15.49 -10.08 7.16
N ASP A 199 -14.70 -10.22 6.09
CA ASP A 199 -15.10 -10.92 4.87
C ASP A 199 -14.79 -12.41 4.98
N PRO A 200 -15.82 -13.29 4.99
CA PRO A 200 -15.62 -14.73 5.15
C PRO A 200 -14.79 -15.35 4.01
N ASN A 201 -14.83 -14.77 2.80
CA ASN A 201 -14.04 -15.28 1.68
C ASN A 201 -12.55 -15.04 1.90
N LYS A 202 -12.16 -13.87 2.41
CA LYS A 202 -10.76 -13.57 2.74
C LYS A 202 -10.26 -14.44 3.88
N VAL A 203 -11.10 -14.65 4.91
CA VAL A 203 -10.79 -15.56 6.02
C VAL A 203 -10.59 -16.99 5.50
N LYS A 204 -11.43 -17.45 4.57
CA LYS A 204 -11.28 -18.77 3.94
C LYS A 204 -9.93 -18.88 3.20
N ILE A 205 -9.62 -17.93 2.33
CA ILE A 205 -8.34 -17.89 1.59
C ILE A 205 -7.14 -17.91 2.55
N ALA A 206 -7.19 -17.11 3.63
CA ALA A 206 -6.13 -17.10 4.62
C ALA A 206 -5.94 -18.45 5.32
N LYS A 207 -7.03 -19.13 5.68
CA LYS A 207 -6.98 -20.49 6.27
C LYS A 207 -6.35 -21.50 5.31
N GLU A 208 -6.68 -21.44 4.01
CA GLU A 208 -6.09 -22.30 2.97
C GLU A 208 -4.57 -22.09 2.83
N LYS A 209 -4.07 -20.91 3.22
CA LYS A 209 -2.64 -20.55 3.25
C LYS A 209 -1.94 -20.88 4.58
N GLY A 210 -2.64 -21.52 5.53
CA GLY A 210 -2.09 -21.90 6.84
C GLY A 210 -2.09 -20.78 7.88
N ILE A 211 -2.79 -19.67 7.63
CA ILE A 211 -2.96 -18.56 8.57
C ILE A 211 -4.11 -18.90 9.52
N ILE A 212 -3.96 -18.63 10.82
CA ILE A 212 -5.05 -18.72 11.80
C ILE A 212 -5.97 -17.52 11.59
N ALA A 213 -6.95 -17.66 10.70
CA ALA A 213 -7.80 -16.55 10.29
C ALA A 213 -9.19 -16.63 10.93
N ILE A 214 -9.70 -15.49 11.39
CA ILE A 214 -10.93 -15.37 12.15
C ILE A 214 -11.77 -14.22 11.63
N ASN A 215 -13.09 -14.47 11.54
CA ASN A 215 -14.08 -13.45 11.29
C ASN A 215 -14.67 -12.95 12.62
N PRO A 216 -14.40 -11.71 13.05
CA PRO A 216 -14.93 -11.19 14.30
C PRO A 216 -16.47 -11.05 14.34
N SER A 217 -17.14 -10.93 13.17
CA SER A 217 -18.61 -10.86 13.13
C SER A 217 -19.31 -12.19 13.54
N GLU A 218 -18.57 -13.28 13.64
CA GLU A 218 -19.08 -14.55 14.16
C GLU A 218 -19.09 -14.63 15.70
N GLY A 219 -18.94 -13.49 16.39
CA GLY A 219 -19.03 -13.39 17.85
C GLY A 219 -17.69 -13.54 18.57
N THR A 220 -16.58 -13.68 17.86
CA THR A 220 -15.25 -13.81 18.47
C THR A 220 -14.68 -12.44 18.86
N ASN A 221 -14.38 -12.26 20.15
CA ASN A 221 -13.63 -11.12 20.62
C ASN A 221 -12.15 -11.29 20.28
N GLN A 222 -11.59 -10.39 19.46
CA GLN A 222 -10.24 -10.46 18.95
C GLN A 222 -9.17 -10.46 20.05
N VAL A 223 -9.31 -9.61 21.05
CA VAL A 223 -8.36 -9.50 22.18
C VAL A 223 -8.33 -10.80 22.96
N LYS A 224 -9.50 -11.30 23.38
CA LYS A 224 -9.61 -12.57 24.12
C LYS A 224 -9.11 -13.75 23.33
N PHE A 225 -9.31 -13.76 22.02
CA PHE A 225 -8.79 -14.83 21.16
C PHE A 225 -7.25 -14.85 21.16
N VAL A 226 -6.62 -13.68 20.98
CA VAL A 226 -5.15 -13.56 21.00
C VAL A 226 -4.60 -13.91 22.38
N GLU A 227 -5.22 -13.46 23.47
CA GLU A 227 -4.85 -13.82 24.84
C GLU A 227 -4.90 -15.35 25.04
N SER A 228 -6.01 -15.98 24.65
CA SER A 228 -6.15 -17.44 24.77
C SER A 228 -5.11 -18.19 23.94
N TYR A 229 -4.84 -17.75 22.72
CA TYR A 229 -3.86 -18.39 21.83
C TYR A 229 -2.43 -18.26 22.35
N THR A 230 -2.11 -17.15 23.00
CA THR A 230 -0.77 -16.81 23.50
C THR A 230 -0.58 -17.10 25.00
N ASN A 231 -1.43 -17.93 25.62
CA ASN A 231 -1.40 -18.22 27.05
C ASN A 231 -1.41 -16.96 27.93
N ASN A 232 -2.24 -15.98 27.59
CA ASN A 232 -2.39 -14.67 28.24
C ASN A 232 -1.16 -13.76 28.18
N ILE A 233 -0.19 -14.05 27.30
CA ILE A 233 0.98 -13.19 27.08
C ILE A 233 0.62 -12.00 26.18
N GLY A 234 -0.14 -12.23 25.11
CA GLY A 234 -0.43 -11.31 24.04
C GLY A 234 0.51 -11.47 22.84
N ALA A 235 0.17 -10.83 21.73
CA ALA A 235 0.96 -10.85 20.49
C ALA A 235 2.26 -10.03 20.60
N ASP A 236 3.32 -10.49 19.97
CA ASP A 236 4.60 -9.79 19.87
C ASP A 236 4.49 -8.54 19.00
N GLY A 237 3.64 -8.59 18.01
CA GLY A 237 3.37 -7.47 17.14
C GLY A 237 2.04 -7.54 16.41
N VAL A 238 1.58 -6.37 15.95
CA VAL A 238 0.38 -6.22 15.13
C VAL A 238 0.73 -5.42 13.88
N ILE A 239 0.36 -5.92 12.70
CA ILE A 239 0.41 -5.18 11.44
C ILE A 239 -1.02 -4.86 11.01
N ILE A 240 -1.33 -3.58 10.88
CA ILE A 240 -2.65 -3.11 10.47
C ILE A 240 -2.62 -2.80 8.98
N THR A 241 -3.29 -3.63 8.16
CA THR A 241 -3.44 -3.43 6.70
C THR A 241 -4.87 -3.04 6.32
N ALA A 242 -5.76 -2.97 7.30
CA ALA A 242 -7.15 -2.57 7.11
C ALA A 242 -7.28 -1.10 6.65
N SER A 243 -8.37 -0.81 5.93
CA SER A 243 -8.79 0.55 5.60
C SER A 243 -10.15 0.81 6.25
N ASN A 244 -10.17 1.67 7.28
CA ASN A 244 -11.38 2.03 8.04
C ASN A 244 -11.18 3.39 8.71
N LYS A 245 -12.26 4.12 8.95
CA LYS A 245 -12.21 5.42 9.67
C LYS A 245 -12.34 5.29 11.19
N SER A 246 -12.56 4.07 11.72
CA SER A 246 -12.70 3.85 13.16
C SER A 246 -11.36 3.99 13.88
N ASN A 247 -11.42 4.55 15.09
CA ASN A 247 -10.30 4.61 16.03
C ASN A 247 -10.21 3.33 16.90
N GLU A 248 -11.22 2.45 16.85
CA GLU A 248 -11.22 1.23 17.66
C GLU A 248 -10.12 0.25 17.28
N ILE A 249 -9.72 0.21 16.00
CA ILE A 249 -8.70 -0.73 15.51
C ILE A 249 -7.37 -0.52 16.22
N ILE A 250 -6.93 0.73 16.43
CA ILE A 250 -5.66 1.01 17.10
C ILE A 250 -5.70 0.63 18.58
N SER A 251 -6.82 0.90 19.27
CA SER A 251 -7.03 0.50 20.66
C SER A 251 -7.07 -1.04 20.82
N GLN A 252 -7.83 -1.74 19.96
CA GLN A 252 -7.86 -3.20 19.95
C GLN A 252 -6.49 -3.80 19.67
N SER A 253 -5.72 -3.20 18.74
CA SER A 253 -4.36 -3.65 18.42
C SER A 253 -3.43 -3.51 19.63
N ALA A 254 -3.50 -2.41 20.36
CA ALA A 254 -2.75 -2.22 21.59
C ALA A 254 -3.13 -3.24 22.67
N ASN A 255 -4.43 -3.51 22.81
CA ASN A 255 -4.91 -4.50 23.78
C ASN A 255 -4.51 -5.94 23.42
N MET A 256 -4.37 -6.28 22.14
CA MET A 256 -3.86 -7.59 21.70
C MET A 256 -2.35 -7.76 21.93
N CYS A 257 -1.57 -6.68 22.01
CA CYS A 257 -0.13 -6.75 22.19
C CYS A 257 0.26 -7.19 23.61
N ARG A 258 1.36 -7.94 23.73
CA ARG A 258 2.08 -8.13 25.00
C ARG A 258 2.75 -6.82 25.46
N LYS A 259 3.33 -6.83 26.68
CA LYS A 259 4.21 -5.73 27.11
C LYS A 259 5.38 -5.59 26.13
N ARG A 260 5.70 -4.34 25.77
CA ARG A 260 6.72 -3.96 24.78
C ARG A 260 6.44 -4.54 23.39
N GLY A 261 5.17 -4.78 23.07
CA GLY A 261 4.73 -5.15 21.74
C GLY A 261 4.89 -4.01 20.73
N ARG A 262 4.76 -4.32 19.46
CA ARG A 262 5.01 -3.38 18.34
C ARG A 262 3.78 -3.33 17.45
N ILE A 263 3.37 -2.14 17.02
CA ILE A 263 2.25 -1.96 16.10
C ILE A 263 2.75 -1.21 14.88
N ILE A 264 2.55 -1.77 13.70
CA ILE A 264 2.86 -1.11 12.43
C ILE A 264 1.59 -0.87 11.64
N LEU A 265 1.35 0.39 11.28
CA LEU A 265 0.24 0.79 10.44
C LEU A 265 0.69 0.88 8.97
N VAL A 266 0.22 -0.05 8.15
CA VAL A 266 0.41 -0.08 6.69
C VAL A 266 -0.83 0.45 5.98
N GLY A 267 -2.02 0.17 6.52
CA GLY A 267 -3.30 0.60 5.99
C GLY A 267 -3.66 2.04 6.36
N VAL A 268 -4.95 2.35 6.34
CA VAL A 268 -5.49 3.68 6.67
C VAL A 268 -6.61 3.54 7.66
N ILE A 269 -6.39 3.98 8.91
CA ILE A 269 -7.39 3.95 9.99
C ILE A 269 -7.50 5.31 10.68
N GLY A 270 -8.48 5.48 11.56
CA GLY A 270 -8.51 6.58 12.51
C GLY A 270 -7.36 6.45 13.52
N LEU A 271 -6.73 7.56 13.88
CA LEU A 271 -5.57 7.61 14.77
C LEU A 271 -5.83 8.52 15.98
N ASP A 272 -6.92 8.27 16.68
CA ASP A 272 -7.12 8.83 18.02
C ASP A 272 -6.55 7.83 19.04
N ILE A 273 -5.31 8.08 19.48
CA ILE A 273 -4.55 7.17 20.31
C ILE A 273 -4.76 7.50 21.79
N SER A 274 -5.35 6.56 22.52
CA SER A 274 -5.46 6.63 23.98
C SER A 274 -4.10 6.33 24.61
N ARG A 275 -3.58 7.28 25.42
CA ARG A 275 -2.34 7.03 26.18
C ARG A 275 -2.46 5.81 27.10
N ALA A 276 -3.64 5.55 27.67
CA ALA A 276 -3.85 4.42 28.59
C ALA A 276 -3.56 3.07 27.94
N ASP A 277 -4.02 2.85 26.69
CA ASP A 277 -3.83 1.59 25.97
C ASP A 277 -2.35 1.28 25.68
N PHE A 278 -1.51 2.30 25.57
CA PHE A 278 -0.10 2.17 25.21
C PHE A 278 0.85 2.21 26.39
N PHE A 279 0.53 3.03 27.42
CA PHE A 279 1.43 3.35 28.52
C PHE A 279 1.77 2.13 29.38
N GLU A 280 0.77 1.36 29.81
CA GLU A 280 0.98 0.22 30.70
C GLU A 280 1.78 -0.92 30.06
N LYS A 281 1.71 -1.03 28.75
CA LYS A 281 2.40 -2.06 27.99
C LYS A 281 3.67 -1.55 27.29
N GLU A 282 4.00 -0.26 27.39
CA GLU A 282 5.17 0.35 26.72
C GLU A 282 5.23 0.00 25.22
N ILE A 283 4.11 0.20 24.50
CA ILE A 283 3.96 -0.23 23.10
C ILE A 283 4.67 0.75 22.16
N THR A 284 5.41 0.20 21.19
CA THR A 284 5.95 0.96 20.06
C THR A 284 4.91 1.02 18.93
N PHE A 285 4.66 2.22 18.40
CA PHE A 285 3.79 2.43 17.24
C PHE A 285 4.54 3.17 16.13
N GLN A 286 4.43 2.66 14.91
CA GLN A 286 5.03 3.31 13.74
C GLN A 286 4.12 3.19 12.51
N VAL A 287 4.10 4.25 11.68
CA VAL A 287 3.41 4.25 10.39
C VAL A 287 4.40 3.85 9.29
N SER A 288 4.01 2.87 8.47
CA SER A 288 4.73 2.45 7.28
C SER A 288 4.36 3.33 6.09
N CYS A 289 5.34 3.75 5.31
CA CYS A 289 5.11 4.55 4.10
C CYS A 289 5.46 3.73 2.85
N SER A 290 4.43 3.29 2.11
CA SER A 290 4.60 2.58 0.84
C SER A 290 5.56 1.39 0.98
N TYR A 291 6.53 1.23 0.07
CA TYR A 291 7.61 0.23 0.13
C TYR A 291 8.92 0.76 0.75
N GLY A 292 8.85 1.87 1.49
CA GLY A 292 9.98 2.39 2.28
C GLY A 292 10.87 3.36 1.53
N ALA A 293 12.09 3.51 2.05
CA ALA A 293 13.04 4.55 1.63
C ALA A 293 13.49 4.39 0.17
N GLY A 294 13.57 3.19 -0.38
CA GLY A 294 13.93 2.95 -1.80
C GLY A 294 13.04 3.67 -2.82
N ARG A 295 11.86 4.16 -2.37
CA ARG A 295 10.98 4.98 -3.21
C ARG A 295 11.56 6.36 -3.54
N TYR A 296 12.35 6.94 -2.65
CA TYR A 296 12.85 8.33 -2.73
C TYR A 296 14.36 8.46 -2.49
N ASP A 297 15.03 7.43 -1.98
CA ASP A 297 16.47 7.34 -1.80
C ASP A 297 17.01 6.25 -2.77
N GLU A 298 17.61 6.69 -3.89
CA GLU A 298 18.12 5.78 -4.92
C GLU A 298 19.27 4.89 -4.44
N GLU A 299 19.99 5.33 -3.41
CA GLU A 299 21.13 4.60 -2.85
C GLU A 299 20.76 3.73 -1.64
N TYR A 300 19.50 3.77 -1.20
CA TYR A 300 19.07 3.09 0.03
C TYR A 300 19.43 1.60 0.08
N GLU A 301 19.21 0.88 -1.02
CA GLU A 301 19.49 -0.57 -1.10
C GLU A 301 20.98 -0.87 -1.34
N GLN A 302 21.81 0.17 -1.52
CA GLN A 302 23.26 0.04 -1.76
C GLN A 302 24.08 0.35 -0.48
N LYS A 303 23.44 0.84 0.55
CA LYS A 303 24.01 1.17 1.87
C LYS A 303 23.81 0.02 2.84
#